data_177200b31367cf63202ce7c2a367e202
#
_entry.id   177200b31367cf63202ce7c2a367e202
#
_cell.length_a   1.000
_cell.length_b   1.000
_cell.length_c   1.000
_cell.angle_alpha   90.00
_cell.angle_beta   90.00
_cell.angle_gamma   90.00
#
_symmetry.space_group_name_H-M   'P 1'
#
loop_
_entity.id
_entity.type
_entity.pdbx_description
1 polymer ?
#
loop_
_entity_poly.entity_id
_entity_poly.type
_entity_poly.pdbx_seq_one_letter_code
_entity_poly.pdbx_strand_id
1 'polypeptide(L)'
;MSIRNFALIEQMNISFNDGITIFTGETGAGKSILMDAFSILLGERASSEFIRHGKDSFVIDGIFDIANHQSIQDLLESKNIMIEEGQLILSRSFNRNGKSSILANDQPIPLKALKEIGQYLADIHGQYSNQRLLDADTHHEYLDTFNKEGKEAYKTYTDAYKMYKKAKQDVDYLQENMSERARELD
;
A
#
# COMPACT_ATOMS: atom_id res chain seq x y z
N MET A 1 -1.60 -5.77 -15.45
CA MET A 1 -0.76 -6.56 -14.53
C MET A 1 -0.02 -7.62 -15.33
N SER A 2 1.27 -7.80 -15.08
CA SER A 2 2.13 -8.83 -15.67
C SER A 2 2.65 -9.75 -14.56
N ILE A 3 2.64 -11.05 -14.79
CA ILE A 3 3.10 -12.07 -13.83
C ILE A 3 4.08 -12.97 -14.55
N ARG A 4 5.23 -13.25 -13.95
CA ARG A 4 6.26 -14.14 -14.50
C ARG A 4 6.77 -15.12 -13.44
N ASN A 5 6.83 -16.41 -13.79
CA ASN A 5 7.39 -17.49 -12.98
C ASN A 5 6.74 -17.62 -11.58
N PHE A 6 5.45 -17.39 -11.48
CA PHE A 6 4.70 -17.41 -10.22
C PHE A 6 3.81 -18.66 -10.13
N ALA A 7 4.07 -19.51 -9.17
CA ALA A 7 3.37 -20.80 -8.95
C ALA A 7 3.24 -21.60 -10.26
N LEU A 8 2.02 -21.79 -10.76
CA LEU A 8 1.75 -22.49 -12.02
C LEU A 8 1.88 -21.58 -13.25
N ILE A 9 1.95 -20.25 -13.05
CA ILE A 9 2.01 -19.27 -14.14
C ILE A 9 3.46 -19.11 -14.60
N GLU A 10 3.73 -19.41 -15.87
CA GLU A 10 5.02 -19.11 -16.49
C GLU A 10 5.08 -17.64 -16.90
N GLN A 11 4.09 -17.20 -17.65
CA GLN A 11 3.91 -15.81 -18.04
C GLN A 11 2.44 -15.50 -18.28
N MET A 12 1.95 -14.39 -17.76
CA MET A 12 0.58 -13.92 -17.94
C MET A 12 0.54 -12.42 -17.94
N ASN A 13 -0.23 -11.85 -18.87
CA ASN A 13 -0.54 -10.43 -18.91
C ASN A 13 -2.06 -10.26 -18.82
N ILE A 14 -2.52 -9.41 -17.91
CA ILE A 14 -3.94 -9.14 -17.68
C ILE A 14 -4.15 -7.64 -17.71
N SER A 15 -5.15 -7.22 -18.48
CA SER A 15 -5.67 -5.85 -18.47
C SER A 15 -7.04 -5.87 -17.78
N PHE A 16 -7.24 -4.95 -16.84
CA PHE A 16 -8.53 -4.71 -16.22
C PHE A 16 -9.14 -3.47 -16.88
N ASN A 17 -10.37 -3.61 -17.33
CA ASN A 17 -11.13 -2.48 -17.86
C ASN A 17 -12.06 -1.94 -16.78
N ASP A 18 -12.60 -0.74 -17.01
CA ASP A 18 -13.63 -0.18 -16.14
C ASP A 18 -14.84 -1.09 -16.05
N GLY A 19 -15.50 -1.10 -14.88
CA GLY A 19 -16.66 -1.91 -14.60
C GLY A 19 -16.33 -3.24 -13.93
N ILE A 20 -16.99 -4.33 -14.34
CA ILE A 20 -16.89 -5.64 -13.72
C ILE A 20 -16.09 -6.58 -14.60
N THR A 21 -15.03 -7.17 -14.05
CA THR A 21 -14.27 -8.25 -14.67
C THR A 21 -14.55 -9.57 -13.94
N ILE A 22 -15.01 -10.59 -14.67
CA ILE A 22 -15.34 -11.90 -14.10
C ILE A 22 -14.31 -12.95 -14.55
N PHE A 23 -13.66 -13.59 -13.58
CA PHE A 23 -12.76 -14.71 -13.81
C PHE A 23 -13.50 -16.03 -13.58
N THR A 24 -13.65 -16.81 -14.63
CA THR A 24 -14.27 -18.16 -14.57
C THR A 24 -13.21 -19.24 -14.76
N GLY A 25 -13.42 -20.40 -14.17
CA GLY A 25 -12.51 -21.54 -14.28
C GLY A 25 -12.83 -22.60 -13.23
N GLU A 26 -12.35 -23.81 -13.43
CA GLU A 26 -12.49 -24.90 -12.46
C GLU A 26 -11.80 -24.54 -11.14
N THR A 27 -12.33 -25.09 -10.04
CA THR A 27 -11.80 -24.85 -8.69
C THR A 27 -10.37 -25.39 -8.56
N GLY A 28 -9.46 -24.53 -8.13
CA GLY A 28 -8.13 -24.93 -7.61
C GLY A 28 -6.91 -24.42 -8.37
N ALA A 29 -6.95 -24.13 -9.66
CA ALA A 29 -5.71 -23.97 -10.41
C ALA A 29 -5.31 -22.54 -10.83
N GLY A 30 -6.21 -21.57 -10.94
CA GLY A 30 -5.83 -20.28 -11.53
C GLY A 30 -6.31 -19.06 -10.76
N LYS A 31 -7.55 -19.10 -10.28
CA LYS A 31 -8.18 -17.91 -9.65
C LYS A 31 -7.49 -17.51 -8.34
N SER A 32 -7.22 -18.46 -7.46
CA SER A 32 -6.53 -18.20 -6.19
C SER A 32 -5.10 -17.71 -6.42
N ILE A 33 -4.37 -18.34 -7.34
CA ILE A 33 -3.00 -17.93 -7.68
C ILE A 33 -2.96 -16.50 -8.22
N LEU A 34 -3.96 -16.08 -9.00
CA LEU A 34 -4.07 -14.72 -9.47
C LEU A 34 -4.32 -13.74 -8.31
N MET A 35 -5.20 -14.11 -7.37
CA MET A 35 -5.48 -13.30 -6.17
C MET A 35 -4.25 -13.21 -5.27
N ASP A 36 -3.50 -14.32 -5.11
CA ASP A 36 -2.26 -14.34 -4.34
C ASP A 36 -1.20 -13.41 -4.96
N ALA A 37 -1.04 -13.46 -6.30
CA ALA A 37 -0.14 -12.57 -7.02
C ALA A 37 -0.53 -11.10 -6.84
N PHE A 38 -1.82 -10.79 -6.93
CA PHE A 38 -2.32 -9.42 -6.72
C PHE A 38 -2.12 -8.95 -5.27
N SER A 39 -2.41 -9.80 -4.29
CA SER A 39 -2.19 -9.50 -2.87
C SER A 39 -0.71 -9.24 -2.57
N ILE A 40 0.20 -10.04 -3.14
CA ILE A 40 1.65 -9.85 -3.00
C ILE A 40 2.08 -8.54 -3.64
N LEU A 41 1.56 -8.18 -4.80
CA LEU A 41 1.82 -6.90 -5.45
C LEU A 41 1.39 -5.71 -4.59
N LEU A 42 0.30 -5.85 -3.84
CA LEU A 42 -0.22 -4.82 -2.92
C LEU A 42 0.36 -4.86 -1.51
N GLY A 43 1.36 -5.71 -1.25
CA GLY A 43 2.13 -5.65 -0.01
C GLY A 43 1.98 -6.83 0.93
N GLU A 44 1.32 -7.92 0.53
CA GLU A 44 1.35 -9.17 1.28
C GLU A 44 2.74 -9.82 1.26
N ARG A 45 2.99 -10.74 2.18
CA ARG A 45 4.27 -11.45 2.27
C ARG A 45 4.48 -12.35 1.07
N ALA A 46 5.64 -12.19 0.43
CA ALA A 46 6.14 -13.12 -0.58
C ALA A 46 6.88 -14.29 0.10
N SER A 47 6.75 -15.49 -0.45
CA SER A 47 7.52 -16.66 -0.02
C SER A 47 8.07 -17.43 -1.22
N SER A 48 9.06 -18.28 -0.96
CA SER A 48 9.67 -19.15 -2.00
C SER A 48 8.70 -20.19 -2.58
N GLU A 49 7.60 -20.49 -1.89
CA GLU A 49 6.54 -21.40 -2.34
C GLU A 49 5.85 -20.90 -3.61
N PHE A 50 5.80 -19.58 -3.80
CA PHE A 50 5.24 -18.97 -4.99
C PHE A 50 6.18 -18.99 -6.20
N ILE A 51 7.45 -19.39 -6.04
CA ILE A 51 8.38 -19.50 -7.17
C ILE A 51 8.03 -20.74 -7.98
N ARG A 52 7.81 -20.56 -9.29
CA ARG A 52 7.54 -21.66 -10.21
C ARG A 52 8.66 -22.70 -10.15
N HIS A 53 8.26 -23.96 -10.15
CA HIS A 53 9.21 -25.08 -10.15
C HIS A 53 10.25 -24.93 -11.29
N GLY A 54 11.53 -25.10 -10.95
CA GLY A 54 12.63 -24.96 -11.92
C GLY A 54 13.06 -23.52 -12.20
N LYS A 55 12.47 -22.50 -11.54
CA LYS A 55 12.87 -21.10 -11.67
C LYS A 55 13.49 -20.58 -10.37
N ASP A 56 14.29 -19.53 -10.47
CA ASP A 56 15.02 -18.96 -9.32
C ASP A 56 14.29 -17.77 -8.67
N SER A 57 13.35 -17.17 -9.37
CA SER A 57 12.60 -16.02 -8.89
C SER A 57 11.28 -15.87 -9.64
N PHE A 58 10.34 -15.13 -9.04
CA PHE A 58 9.19 -14.60 -9.73
C PHE A 58 9.22 -13.07 -9.79
N VAL A 59 8.46 -12.51 -10.73
CA VAL A 59 8.23 -11.07 -10.86
C VAL A 59 6.75 -10.82 -11.12
N ILE A 60 6.20 -9.82 -10.41
CA ILE A 60 4.84 -9.33 -10.60
C ILE A 60 4.92 -7.82 -10.79
N ASP A 61 4.37 -7.34 -11.89
CA ASP A 61 4.31 -5.91 -12.22
C ASP A 61 2.85 -5.47 -12.37
N GLY A 62 2.51 -4.30 -11.85
CA GLY A 62 1.18 -3.69 -11.99
C GLY A 62 1.29 -2.23 -12.37
N ILE A 63 0.47 -1.79 -13.31
CA ILE A 63 0.32 -0.39 -13.69
C ILE A 63 -1.08 0.06 -13.23
N PHE A 64 -1.13 1.15 -12.48
CA PHE A 64 -2.35 1.72 -11.90
C PHE A 64 -2.51 3.15 -12.41
N ASP A 65 -3.68 3.45 -12.93
CA ASP A 65 -4.08 4.82 -13.24
C ASP A 65 -4.53 5.51 -11.95
N ILE A 66 -3.79 6.53 -11.54
CA ILE A 66 -4.03 7.30 -10.32
C ILE A 66 -4.30 8.78 -10.61
N ALA A 67 -4.50 9.16 -11.88
CA ALA A 67 -4.65 10.55 -12.30
C ALA A 67 -5.78 11.27 -11.54
N ASN A 68 -6.87 10.57 -11.22
CA ASN A 68 -8.05 11.12 -10.53
C ASN A 68 -8.10 10.78 -9.02
N HIS A 69 -7.00 10.29 -8.44
CA HIS A 69 -6.95 9.82 -7.06
C HIS A 69 -5.98 10.65 -6.20
N GLN A 70 -6.42 11.85 -5.79
CA GLN A 70 -5.59 12.82 -5.04
C GLN A 70 -4.98 12.22 -3.78
N SER A 71 -5.73 11.43 -3.01
CA SER A 71 -5.25 10.84 -1.75
C SER A 71 -4.03 9.94 -1.92
N ILE A 72 -3.97 9.18 -3.03
CA ILE A 72 -2.80 8.34 -3.30
C ILE A 72 -1.63 9.17 -3.85
N GLN A 73 -1.92 10.22 -4.64
CA GLN A 73 -0.88 11.13 -5.11
C GLN A 73 -0.21 11.84 -3.92
N ASP A 74 -0.98 12.39 -2.98
CA ASP A 74 -0.47 13.02 -1.75
C ASP A 74 0.39 12.03 -0.92
N LEU A 75 -0.04 10.77 -0.83
CA LEU A 75 0.74 9.72 -0.15
C LEU A 75 2.08 9.47 -0.85
N LEU A 76 2.09 9.34 -2.18
CA LEU A 76 3.31 9.10 -2.97
C LEU A 76 4.28 10.29 -2.85
N GLU A 77 3.77 11.51 -2.95
CA GLU A 77 4.57 12.74 -2.74
C GLU A 77 5.19 12.78 -1.36
N SER A 78 4.42 12.42 -0.30
CA SER A 78 4.94 12.36 1.08
C SER A 78 6.08 11.36 1.26
N LYS A 79 6.17 10.37 0.37
CA LYS A 79 7.23 9.34 0.34
C LYS A 79 8.33 9.65 -0.68
N ASN A 80 8.29 10.83 -1.33
CA ASN A 80 9.20 11.23 -2.41
C ASN A 80 9.20 10.25 -3.60
N ILE A 81 8.07 9.63 -3.91
CA ILE A 81 7.90 8.77 -5.08
C ILE A 81 7.39 9.64 -6.22
N MET A 82 8.16 9.72 -7.31
CA MET A 82 7.78 10.50 -8.49
C MET A 82 6.58 9.86 -9.18
N ILE A 83 5.63 10.72 -9.58
CA ILE A 83 4.46 10.31 -10.37
C ILE A 83 4.67 10.80 -11.79
N GLU A 84 4.61 9.91 -12.76
CA GLU A 84 4.72 10.22 -14.17
C GLU A 84 3.39 9.96 -14.86
N GLU A 85 2.89 10.96 -15.61
CA GLU A 85 1.66 10.87 -16.40
C GLU A 85 0.41 10.36 -15.62
N GLY A 86 0.36 10.57 -14.30
CA GLY A 86 -0.75 10.08 -13.47
C GLY A 86 -0.76 8.56 -13.28
N GLN A 87 0.37 7.89 -13.53
CA GLN A 87 0.49 6.44 -13.39
C GLN A 87 1.40 6.06 -12.23
N LEU A 88 1.07 4.94 -11.59
CA LEU A 88 1.90 4.27 -10.61
C LEU A 88 2.25 2.86 -11.12
N ILE A 89 3.52 2.59 -11.28
CA ILE A 89 4.03 1.27 -11.65
C ILE A 89 4.60 0.63 -10.38
N LEU A 90 4.00 -0.48 -9.95
CA LEU A 90 4.54 -1.30 -8.87
C LEU A 90 5.20 -2.53 -9.46
N SER A 91 6.42 -2.82 -9.03
CA SER A 91 7.13 -4.06 -9.38
C SER A 91 7.56 -4.79 -8.12
N ARG A 92 7.28 -6.08 -8.09
CA ARG A 92 7.66 -6.95 -6.98
C ARG A 92 8.35 -8.20 -7.47
N SER A 93 9.56 -8.44 -6.98
CA SER A 93 10.27 -9.69 -7.23
C SER A 93 10.71 -10.37 -5.94
N PHE A 94 10.81 -11.69 -6.00
CA PHE A 94 11.28 -12.51 -4.89
C PHE A 94 12.08 -13.68 -5.44
N ASN A 95 13.23 -13.99 -4.82
CA ASN A 95 14.09 -15.07 -5.25
C ASN A 95 14.22 -16.19 -4.18
N ARG A 96 14.78 -17.35 -4.59
CA ARG A 96 14.98 -18.52 -3.71
C ARG A 96 15.85 -18.24 -2.49
N ASN A 97 16.74 -17.24 -2.57
CA ASN A 97 17.60 -16.83 -1.45
C ASN A 97 16.88 -15.95 -0.43
N GLY A 98 15.56 -15.77 -0.57
CA GLY A 98 14.75 -14.94 0.32
C GLY A 98 14.87 -13.43 0.07
N LYS A 99 15.60 -13.00 -0.97
CA LYS A 99 15.73 -11.59 -1.30
C LYS A 99 14.48 -11.11 -2.04
N SER A 100 13.85 -10.07 -1.49
CA SER A 100 12.70 -9.38 -2.09
C SER A 100 13.13 -8.01 -2.61
N SER A 101 12.71 -7.65 -3.82
CA SER A 101 12.82 -6.30 -4.35
C SER A 101 11.43 -5.73 -4.58
N ILE A 102 11.24 -4.48 -4.22
CA ILE A 102 9.98 -3.75 -4.33
C ILE A 102 10.30 -2.39 -4.94
N LEU A 103 9.67 -2.09 -6.07
CA LEU A 103 9.85 -0.81 -6.75
C LEU A 103 8.49 -0.13 -6.94
N ALA A 104 8.49 1.19 -6.80
CA ALA A 104 7.39 2.07 -7.19
C ALA A 104 7.97 3.13 -8.13
N ASN A 105 7.52 3.17 -9.38
CA ASN A 105 8.09 4.00 -10.47
C ASN A 105 9.63 3.92 -10.48
N ASP A 106 10.16 2.67 -10.55
CA ASP A 106 11.58 2.32 -10.52
C ASP A 106 12.36 2.72 -9.25
N GLN A 107 11.71 3.32 -8.26
CA GLN A 107 12.31 3.66 -6.97
C GLN A 107 12.13 2.52 -5.97
N PRO A 108 13.19 2.08 -5.28
CA PRO A 108 13.07 1.04 -4.25
C PRO A 108 12.33 1.58 -3.03
N ILE A 109 11.31 0.83 -2.59
CA ILE A 109 10.52 1.18 -1.41
C ILE A 109 10.49 0.03 -0.40
N PRO A 110 10.35 0.32 0.91
CA PRO A 110 10.18 -0.72 1.92
C PRO A 110 8.77 -1.34 1.85
N LEU A 111 8.66 -2.59 2.33
CA LEU A 111 7.38 -3.32 2.36
C LEU A 111 6.27 -2.55 3.11
N LYS A 112 6.63 -1.81 4.16
CA LYS A 112 5.67 -0.98 4.90
C LYS A 112 5.04 0.09 4.01
N ALA A 113 5.85 0.78 3.20
CA ALA A 113 5.34 1.77 2.25
C ALA A 113 4.46 1.13 1.17
N LEU A 114 4.86 -0.05 0.65
CA LEU A 114 4.03 -0.79 -0.30
C LEU A 114 2.66 -1.15 0.28
N LYS A 115 2.60 -1.62 1.54
CA LYS A 115 1.33 -1.92 2.21
C LYS A 115 0.43 -0.69 2.33
N GLU A 116 0.98 0.44 2.73
CA GLU A 116 0.25 1.69 2.82
C GLU A 116 -0.31 2.11 1.44
N ILE A 117 0.52 2.04 0.39
CA ILE A 117 0.09 2.32 -0.99
C ILE A 117 -1.00 1.35 -1.44
N GLY A 118 -0.82 0.05 -1.19
CA GLY A 118 -1.75 -1.01 -1.58
C GLY A 118 -3.16 -0.81 -1.01
N GLN A 119 -3.29 -0.28 0.20
CA GLN A 119 -4.58 0.04 0.83
C GLN A 119 -5.38 1.11 0.09
N TYR A 120 -4.71 2.00 -0.65
CA TYR A 120 -5.37 3.02 -1.46
C TYR A 120 -5.68 2.53 -2.88
N LEU A 121 -4.98 1.50 -3.37
CA LEU A 121 -5.12 1.01 -4.74
C LEU A 121 -6.29 0.03 -4.90
N ALA A 122 -6.47 -0.88 -3.95
CA ALA A 122 -7.52 -1.87 -4.03
C ALA A 122 -7.90 -2.43 -2.67
N ASP A 123 -9.16 -2.80 -2.54
CA ASP A 123 -9.67 -3.55 -1.40
C ASP A 123 -9.92 -5.00 -1.83
N ILE A 124 -9.22 -5.93 -1.18
CA ILE A 124 -9.28 -7.35 -1.53
C ILE A 124 -10.21 -8.05 -0.53
N HIS A 125 -11.37 -8.47 -1.01
CA HIS A 125 -12.32 -9.27 -0.24
C HIS A 125 -12.15 -10.75 -0.57
N GLY A 126 -11.37 -11.48 0.22
CA GLY A 126 -11.17 -12.91 0.11
C GLY A 126 -11.73 -13.69 1.31
N GLN A 127 -11.59 -15.01 1.29
CA GLN A 127 -12.04 -15.88 2.39
C GLN A 127 -11.42 -15.56 3.76
N TYR A 128 -10.35 -14.73 3.80
CA TYR A 128 -9.57 -14.39 4.99
C TYR A 128 -9.36 -12.89 5.20
N SER A 129 -10.01 -12.00 4.44
CA SER A 129 -9.64 -10.59 4.34
C SER A 129 -10.63 -9.58 4.94
N ASN A 130 -11.24 -9.90 6.08
CA ASN A 130 -11.97 -8.89 6.86
C ASN A 130 -11.03 -8.00 7.71
N GLN A 131 -9.78 -7.79 7.27
CA GLN A 131 -8.78 -7.12 8.11
C GLN A 131 -9.12 -5.65 8.43
N ARG A 132 -9.70 -4.90 7.49
CA ARG A 132 -10.10 -3.50 7.75
C ARG A 132 -11.31 -3.38 8.67
N LEU A 133 -12.29 -4.28 8.55
CA LEU A 133 -13.44 -4.32 9.44
C LEU A 133 -13.11 -4.87 10.84
N LEU A 134 -11.98 -5.58 10.98
CA LEU A 134 -11.48 -6.05 12.27
C LEU A 134 -10.63 -4.99 12.98
N ASP A 135 -10.19 -3.97 12.28
CA ASP A 135 -9.45 -2.85 12.85
C ASP A 135 -10.43 -1.78 13.34
N ALA A 136 -10.63 -1.76 14.65
CA ALA A 136 -11.55 -0.81 15.30
C ALA A 136 -11.20 0.65 15.02
N ASP A 137 -9.92 0.96 14.76
CA ASP A 137 -9.45 2.31 14.47
C ASP A 137 -9.92 2.83 13.12
N THR A 138 -10.35 1.94 12.20
CA THR A 138 -10.87 2.34 10.89
C THR A 138 -12.41 2.47 10.85
N HIS A 139 -13.13 2.02 11.87
CA HIS A 139 -14.61 2.01 11.86
C HIS A 139 -15.21 3.41 11.72
N HIS A 140 -14.60 4.42 12.33
CA HIS A 140 -15.07 5.79 12.21
C HIS A 140 -14.94 6.33 10.77
N GLU A 141 -13.92 5.93 10.01
CA GLU A 141 -13.76 6.33 8.61
C GLU A 141 -14.92 5.82 7.75
N TYR A 142 -15.40 4.59 8.01
CA TYR A 142 -16.55 4.03 7.31
C TYR A 142 -17.84 4.80 7.62
N LEU A 143 -18.07 5.16 8.88
CA LEU A 143 -19.25 5.94 9.28
C LEU A 143 -19.23 7.32 8.65
N ASP A 144 -18.09 7.97 8.60
CA ASP A 144 -17.92 9.32 8.03
C ASP A 144 -18.09 9.34 6.51
N THR A 145 -17.93 8.20 5.80
CA THR A 145 -18.20 8.14 4.36
C THR A 145 -19.68 8.30 4.01
N PHE A 146 -20.60 7.98 4.90
CA PHE A 146 -22.05 8.10 4.67
C PHE A 146 -22.58 9.51 4.90
N ASN A 147 -21.79 10.41 5.53
CA ASN A 147 -22.20 11.76 5.81
C ASN A 147 -21.21 12.79 5.22
N LYS A 148 -21.68 13.62 4.25
CA LYS A 148 -20.83 14.66 3.65
C LYS A 148 -20.36 15.71 4.67
N GLU A 149 -21.24 16.07 5.62
CA GLU A 149 -20.90 17.01 6.68
C GLU A 149 -19.86 16.43 7.65
N GLY A 150 -19.89 15.11 7.90
CA GLY A 150 -18.90 14.39 8.68
C GLY A 150 -17.49 14.46 8.06
N LYS A 151 -17.39 14.34 6.74
CA LYS A 151 -16.09 14.45 6.05
C LYS A 151 -15.44 15.83 6.21
N GLU A 152 -16.23 16.89 6.08
CA GLU A 152 -15.72 18.27 6.25
C GLU A 152 -15.32 18.55 7.70
N ALA A 153 -16.14 18.11 8.66
CA ALA A 153 -15.82 18.21 10.07
C ALA A 153 -14.58 17.42 10.46
N TYR A 154 -14.43 16.19 9.94
CA TYR A 154 -13.24 15.36 10.17
C TYR A 154 -11.98 15.99 9.58
N LYS A 155 -12.05 16.57 8.38
CA LYS A 155 -10.92 17.29 7.77
C LYS A 155 -10.50 18.47 8.65
N THR A 156 -11.47 19.29 9.08
CA THR A 156 -11.22 20.45 9.95
C THR A 156 -10.58 20.01 11.28
N TYR A 157 -11.09 18.95 11.89
CA TYR A 157 -10.53 18.36 13.10
C TYR A 157 -9.10 17.86 12.89
N THR A 158 -8.86 17.13 11.81
CA THR A 158 -7.54 16.54 11.50
C THR A 158 -6.50 17.63 11.30
N ASP A 159 -6.84 18.70 10.60
CA ASP A 159 -5.94 19.83 10.38
C ASP A 159 -5.64 20.57 11.71
N ALA A 160 -6.65 20.81 12.52
CA ALA A 160 -6.48 21.41 13.86
C ALA A 160 -5.63 20.51 14.78
N TYR A 161 -5.87 19.19 14.74
CA TYR A 161 -5.09 18.24 15.53
C TYR A 161 -3.62 18.16 15.11
N LYS A 162 -3.33 18.22 13.79
CA LYS A 162 -1.95 18.31 13.29
C LYS A 162 -1.23 19.57 13.80
N MET A 163 -1.92 20.71 13.76
CA MET A 163 -1.38 21.98 14.29
C MET A 163 -1.12 21.90 15.80
N TYR A 164 -2.07 21.36 16.56
CA TYR A 164 -1.90 21.12 18.00
C TYR A 164 -0.70 20.21 18.29
N LYS A 165 -0.59 19.08 17.58
CA LYS A 165 0.51 18.13 17.78
C LYS A 165 1.87 18.74 17.48
N LYS A 166 1.96 19.56 16.42
CA LYS A 166 3.19 20.29 16.10
C LYS A 166 3.53 21.31 17.17
N ALA A 167 2.59 22.15 17.59
CA ALA A 167 2.80 23.14 18.64
C ALA A 167 3.22 22.49 19.97
N LYS A 168 2.62 21.34 20.32
CA LYS A 168 3.00 20.57 21.50
C LYS A 168 4.45 20.06 21.41
N GLN A 169 4.85 19.50 20.27
CA GLN A 169 6.23 19.07 20.05
C GLN A 169 7.23 20.23 20.17
N ASP A 170 6.88 21.39 19.63
CA ASP A 170 7.72 22.59 19.72
C ASP A 170 7.89 23.06 21.19
N VAL A 171 6.81 22.99 21.97
CA VAL A 171 6.86 23.30 23.42
C VAL A 171 7.72 22.29 24.18
N ASP A 172 7.51 21.00 23.95
CA ASP A 172 8.27 19.92 24.61
C ASP A 172 9.78 20.09 24.29
N TYR A 173 10.12 20.33 23.02
CA TYR A 173 11.49 20.60 22.57
C TYR A 173 12.12 21.83 23.25
N LEU A 174 11.37 22.93 23.38
CA LEU A 174 11.85 24.14 24.06
C LEU A 174 12.05 23.90 25.56
N GLN A 175 11.17 23.14 26.20
CA GLN A 175 11.30 22.79 27.63
C GLN A 175 12.52 21.93 27.90
N GLU A 176 12.79 20.92 27.05
CA GLU A 176 13.99 20.07 27.15
C GLU A 176 15.26 20.91 27.00
N ASN A 177 15.34 21.75 25.97
CA ASN A 177 16.51 22.62 25.75
C ASN A 177 16.72 23.65 26.88
N MET A 178 15.66 24.18 27.47
CA MET A 178 15.77 25.06 28.62
C MET A 178 16.30 24.32 29.86
N SER A 179 15.89 23.08 30.07
CA SER A 179 16.35 22.26 31.20
C SER A 179 17.81 21.84 31.05
N GLU A 180 18.28 21.56 29.83
CA GLU A 180 19.69 21.28 29.55
C GLU A 180 20.57 22.50 29.77
N ARG A 181 20.17 23.68 29.27
CA ARG A 181 20.92 24.95 29.52
C ARG A 181 20.97 25.36 30.99
N ALA A 182 19.92 25.08 31.75
CA ALA A 182 19.94 25.34 33.19
C ALA A 182 20.93 24.42 33.93
N ARG A 183 21.11 23.19 33.47
CA ARG A 183 22.10 22.23 34.04
C ARG A 183 23.55 22.52 33.65
N GLU A 184 23.78 23.21 32.54
CA GLU A 184 25.12 23.61 32.09
C GLU A 184 25.62 24.91 32.79
N LEU A 185 24.73 25.64 33.46
CA LEU A 185 25.04 26.90 34.15
C LEU A 185 25.23 26.74 35.69
N ASP A 186 24.93 25.56 36.25
CA ASP A 186 25.21 25.15 37.63
C ASP A 186 26.51 24.31 37.72
#